data_01109405b13f8ce9dcb9ef95f7e97d8f
#
_entry.id   01109405b13f8ce9dcb9ef95f7e97d8f
#
_cell.length_a   1.000
_cell.length_b   1.000
_cell.length_c   1.000
_cell.angle_alpha   90.00
_cell.angle_beta   90.00
_cell.angle_gamma   90.00
#
_symmetry.space_group_name_H-M   'P 1'
#
loop_
_entity.id
_entity.type
_entity.pdbx_description
1 polymer ?
#
loop_
_entity_poly.entity_id
_entity_poly.type
_entity_poly.pdbx_seq_one_letter_code
_entity_poly.pdbx_strand_id
1 'polypeptide(L)'
;MLTHANVNVTAFPCGCIVRITSRALVDSVAGVDTMSIQRRESGTTAWQEMKQIAITASTDFNFTLDDILALSGHTYDYRVQVLNGSTPVESELYENISFFCNGMFIGNFSQRFIGRADITVEARKNIAVEYVTTLSGKYPFRVSNSELNYATGTTSALFLPLDSSGKRLMRDDYLVATRKVLEFLCNGEDKILKLADGRGWYISIDNNPRIVSSNYWGTSPIEFSWTEIGEFPNTGLAEG
;
A
#
# COMPACT_ATOMS: atom_id res chain seq x y z
N MET A 1 17.65 17.72 13.14
CA MET A 1 18.49 17.48 11.94
C MET A 1 19.43 16.35 12.26
N LEU A 2 19.48 15.34 11.39
CA LEU A 2 20.43 14.25 11.57
C LEU A 2 21.82 14.68 11.10
N THR A 3 22.85 14.31 11.82
CA THR A 3 24.26 14.61 11.44
C THR A 3 24.86 13.47 10.61
N HIS A 4 24.37 12.22 10.83
CA HIS A 4 24.85 11.04 10.13
C HIS A 4 24.23 10.86 8.73
N ALA A 5 23.00 11.35 8.52
CA ALA A 5 22.29 11.14 7.27
C ALA A 5 21.43 12.35 6.86
N ASN A 6 21.35 12.59 5.55
CA ASN A 6 20.38 13.50 4.96
C ASN A 6 19.16 12.70 4.50
N VAL A 7 18.02 12.95 5.15
CA VAL A 7 16.76 12.27 4.87
C VAL A 7 15.81 13.20 4.14
N ASN A 8 15.08 12.67 3.20
CA ASN A 8 14.02 13.37 2.49
C ASN A 8 12.76 12.48 2.44
N VAL A 9 11.61 13.07 2.80
CA VAL A 9 10.29 12.42 2.76
C VAL A 9 9.43 13.12 1.73
N THR A 10 8.99 12.40 0.72
CA THR A 10 8.26 12.99 -0.42
C THR A 10 7.06 12.15 -0.78
N ALA A 11 5.88 12.76 -0.86
CA ALA A 11 4.71 12.13 -1.45
C ALA A 11 4.94 11.91 -2.96
N PHE A 12 4.65 10.71 -3.43
CA PHE A 12 4.77 10.32 -4.83
C PHE A 12 3.42 9.83 -5.37
N PRO A 13 2.51 10.76 -5.75
CA PRO A 13 1.13 10.45 -6.14
C PRO A 13 1.02 9.48 -7.30
N CYS A 14 1.92 9.60 -8.28
CA CYS A 14 1.95 8.69 -9.44
C CYS A 14 2.36 7.27 -9.08
N GLY A 15 3.07 7.05 -7.99
CA GLY A 15 3.43 5.73 -7.47
C GLY A 15 2.48 5.22 -6.40
N CYS A 16 1.53 6.06 -5.97
CA CYS A 16 0.62 5.81 -4.84
C CYS A 16 1.36 5.43 -3.54
N ILE A 17 2.45 6.13 -3.25
CA ILE A 17 3.35 5.90 -2.11
C ILE A 17 3.85 7.22 -1.54
N VAL A 18 4.36 7.15 -0.32
CA VAL A 18 5.28 8.16 0.22
C VAL A 18 6.68 7.56 0.22
N ARG A 19 7.64 8.28 -0.34
CA ARG A 19 9.02 7.82 -0.48
C ARG A 19 9.92 8.49 0.55
N ILE A 20 10.66 7.69 1.28
CA ILE A 20 11.69 8.12 2.22
C ILE A 20 13.03 7.74 1.60
N THR A 21 13.88 8.73 1.34
CA THR A 21 15.24 8.51 0.86
C THR A 21 16.22 9.02 1.88
N SER A 22 17.31 8.30 2.07
CA SER A 22 18.40 8.69 2.95
C SER A 22 19.73 8.56 2.25
N ARG A 23 20.66 9.47 2.60
CA ARG A 23 22.05 9.43 2.14
C ARG A 23 22.99 9.74 3.30
N ALA A 24 24.04 8.97 3.42
CA ALA A 24 25.09 9.20 4.39
C ALA A 24 25.71 10.61 4.22
N LEU A 25 25.94 11.28 5.32
CA LEU A 25 26.64 12.56 5.39
C LEU A 25 28.05 12.43 5.98
N VAL A 26 28.33 11.32 6.70
CA VAL A 26 29.56 11.04 7.40
C VAL A 26 30.07 9.63 7.09
N ASP A 27 31.37 9.43 7.19
CA ASP A 27 31.98 8.11 6.98
C ASP A 27 32.06 7.28 8.27
N SER A 28 31.89 7.93 9.43
CA SER A 28 31.95 7.27 10.74
C SER A 28 30.57 6.89 11.25
N VAL A 29 30.43 5.68 11.77
CA VAL A 29 29.24 5.17 12.45
C VAL A 29 29.46 5.02 13.96
N ALA A 30 30.48 5.66 14.52
CA ALA A 30 30.80 5.54 15.92
C ALA A 30 29.65 6.07 16.81
N GLY A 31 29.21 5.22 17.75
CA GLY A 31 28.16 5.57 18.71
C GLY A 31 26.73 5.44 18.17
N VAL A 32 26.54 4.76 17.02
CA VAL A 32 25.22 4.45 16.47
C VAL A 32 25.21 3.01 15.96
N ASP A 33 24.09 2.32 16.07
CA ASP A 33 23.95 0.92 15.65
C ASP A 33 22.64 0.64 14.89
N THR A 34 21.66 1.53 14.98
CA THR A 34 20.35 1.31 14.37
C THR A 34 19.75 2.62 13.89
N MET A 35 19.03 2.56 12.78
CA MET A 35 18.15 3.62 12.30
C MET A 35 16.71 3.14 12.26
N SER A 36 15.81 3.81 12.97
CA SER A 36 14.39 3.49 13.05
C SER A 36 13.60 4.53 12.25
N ILE A 37 12.71 4.05 11.39
CA ILE A 37 11.81 4.87 10.58
C ILE A 37 10.38 4.58 11.05
N GLN A 38 9.69 5.62 11.46
CA GLN A 38 8.39 5.55 12.07
C GLN A 38 7.41 6.47 11.37
N ARG A 39 6.14 6.08 11.35
CA ARG A 39 5.04 6.87 10.81
C ARG A 39 3.92 6.98 11.85
N ARG A 40 3.17 8.07 11.78
CA ARG A 40 1.85 8.19 12.41
C ARG A 40 0.92 8.98 11.49
N GLU A 41 -0.37 8.84 11.68
CA GLU A 41 -1.32 9.78 11.11
C GLU A 41 -1.23 11.10 11.89
N SER A 42 -1.18 12.22 11.16
CA SER A 42 -1.03 13.55 11.78
C SER A 42 -2.16 13.83 12.77
N GLY A 43 -1.79 14.34 13.94
CA GLY A 43 -2.73 14.57 15.04
C GLY A 43 -2.93 13.38 15.98
N THR A 44 -2.40 12.20 15.66
CA THR A 44 -2.37 11.05 16.58
C THR A 44 -1.09 11.02 17.42
N THR A 45 -1.09 10.27 18.53
CA THR A 45 0.08 10.17 19.41
C THR A 45 0.90 8.91 19.20
N ALA A 46 0.30 7.87 18.63
CA ALA A 46 0.92 6.55 18.48
C ALA A 46 1.81 6.49 17.24
N TRP A 47 3.11 6.32 17.45
CA TRP A 47 4.07 6.05 16.38
C TRP A 47 4.07 4.58 16.02
N GLN A 48 4.04 4.29 14.75
CA GLN A 48 4.14 2.95 14.18
C GLN A 48 5.51 2.80 13.54
N GLU A 49 6.25 1.78 13.93
CA GLU A 49 7.53 1.47 13.32
C GLU A 49 7.29 0.86 11.93
N MET A 50 7.92 1.46 10.94
CA MET A 50 7.87 0.98 9.56
C MET A 50 9.05 0.08 9.25
N LYS A 51 10.25 0.47 9.67
CA LYS A 51 11.47 -0.29 9.42
C LYS A 51 12.57 0.09 10.41
N GLN A 52 13.33 -0.94 10.82
CA GLN A 52 14.64 -0.77 11.45
C GLN A 52 15.74 -1.20 10.47
N ILE A 53 16.81 -0.44 10.44
CA ILE A 53 18.00 -0.71 9.63
C ILE A 53 19.19 -0.78 10.59
N ALA A 54 19.85 -1.94 10.63
CA ALA A 54 21.11 -2.06 11.38
C ALA A 54 22.19 -1.23 10.69
N ILE A 55 22.92 -0.43 11.45
CA ILE A 55 24.00 0.43 10.99
C ILE A 55 25.34 -0.17 11.40
N THR A 56 26.04 -0.72 10.44
CA THR A 56 27.38 -1.32 10.60
C THR A 56 28.43 -0.55 9.82
N ALA A 57 28.01 0.15 8.77
CA ALA A 57 28.85 1.00 7.93
C ALA A 57 28.07 2.27 7.54
N SER A 58 28.79 3.31 7.13
CA SER A 58 28.15 4.56 6.66
C SER A 58 27.26 4.35 5.43
N THR A 59 27.54 3.35 4.62
CA THR A 59 26.73 2.97 3.45
C THR A 59 25.32 2.52 3.83
N ASP A 60 25.10 2.04 5.04
CA ASP A 60 23.80 1.58 5.52
C ASP A 60 22.79 2.73 5.69
N PHE A 61 23.28 3.98 5.77
CA PHE A 61 22.44 5.17 5.70
C PHE A 61 21.93 5.47 4.28
N ASN A 62 22.46 4.81 3.24
CA ASN A 62 21.99 5.01 1.86
C ASN A 62 20.86 4.03 1.54
N PHE A 63 19.63 4.47 1.68
CA PHE A 63 18.47 3.63 1.37
C PHE A 63 17.33 4.42 0.72
N THR A 64 16.41 3.67 0.14
CA THR A 64 15.10 4.15 -0.29
C THR A 64 14.04 3.22 0.29
N LEU A 65 13.10 3.78 1.00
CA LEU A 65 11.94 3.09 1.57
C LEU A 65 10.67 3.69 0.98
N ASP A 66 9.79 2.85 0.46
CA ASP A 66 8.50 3.24 -0.07
C ASP A 66 7.38 2.84 0.91
N ASP A 67 6.71 3.83 1.49
CA ASP A 67 5.50 3.59 2.28
C ASP A 67 4.33 3.29 1.34
N ILE A 68 4.07 2.01 1.16
CA ILE A 68 2.96 1.51 0.36
C ILE A 68 1.63 1.49 1.12
N LEU A 69 1.65 1.71 2.44
CA LEU A 69 0.48 1.66 3.30
C LEU A 69 -0.20 3.02 3.49
N ALA A 70 0.45 4.12 3.08
CA ALA A 70 -0.18 5.43 3.13
C ALA A 70 -1.46 5.45 2.28
N LEU A 71 -2.57 5.92 2.87
CA LEU A 71 -3.87 6.04 2.21
C LEU A 71 -4.06 7.44 1.63
N SER A 72 -4.74 7.51 0.49
CA SER A 72 -5.05 8.78 -0.19
C SER A 72 -5.97 9.66 0.65
N GLY A 73 -5.75 10.96 0.63
CA GLY A 73 -6.53 11.92 1.41
C GLY A 73 -6.15 12.04 2.89
N HIS A 74 -5.17 11.25 3.34
CA HIS A 74 -4.64 11.31 4.70
C HIS A 74 -3.36 12.15 4.76
N THR A 75 -3.03 12.63 5.94
CA THR A 75 -1.82 13.36 6.24
C THR A 75 -1.03 12.60 7.30
N TYR A 76 0.25 12.43 7.06
CA TYR A 76 1.14 11.65 7.92
C TYR A 76 2.31 12.46 8.43
N ASP A 77 2.77 12.11 9.62
CA ASP A 77 4.05 12.54 10.15
C ASP A 77 5.02 11.35 10.10
N TYR A 78 6.26 11.62 9.70
CA TYR A 78 7.33 10.64 9.67
C TYR A 78 8.43 11.06 10.62
N ARG A 79 8.94 10.11 11.39
CA ARG A 79 10.07 10.31 12.29
C ARG A 79 11.17 9.34 11.94
N VAL A 80 12.37 9.88 11.79
CA VAL A 80 13.57 9.08 11.59
C VAL A 80 14.49 9.30 12.78
N GLN A 81 14.91 8.21 13.41
CA GLN A 81 15.76 8.21 14.59
C GLN A 81 17.00 7.37 14.36
N VAL A 82 18.14 7.89 14.75
CA VAL A 82 19.39 7.14 14.83
C VAL A 82 19.62 6.77 16.29
N LEU A 83 19.85 5.50 16.57
CA LEU A 83 19.88 4.92 17.90
C LEU A 83 21.26 4.36 18.23
N ASN A 84 21.57 4.34 19.54
CA ASN A 84 22.61 3.51 20.14
C ASN A 84 21.92 2.57 21.15
N GLY A 85 21.83 1.30 20.80
CA GLY A 85 20.93 0.35 21.48
C GLY A 85 19.46 0.82 21.33
N SER A 86 18.80 1.07 22.44
CA SER A 86 17.43 1.61 22.48
C SER A 86 17.35 3.13 22.71
N THR A 87 18.48 3.82 22.75
CA THR A 87 18.53 5.26 23.07
C THR A 87 18.65 6.08 21.80
N PRO A 88 17.71 6.99 21.51
CA PRO A 88 17.83 7.92 20.40
C PRO A 88 18.99 8.89 20.60
N VAL A 89 19.94 8.88 19.67
CA VAL A 89 21.08 9.82 19.60
C VAL A 89 20.69 11.05 18.76
N GLU A 90 19.98 10.79 17.67
CA GLU A 90 19.51 11.82 16.77
C GLU A 90 18.06 11.53 16.35
N SER A 91 17.29 12.58 16.10
CA SER A 91 15.91 12.45 15.63
C SER A 91 15.57 13.60 14.70
N GLU A 92 14.86 13.28 13.62
CA GLU A 92 14.29 14.27 12.71
C GLU A 92 12.83 13.94 12.44
N LEU A 93 12.02 15.00 12.41
CA LEU A 93 10.56 14.91 12.26
C LEU A 93 10.15 15.60 10.95
N TYR A 94 9.35 14.93 10.16
CA TYR A 94 8.74 15.41 8.92
C TYR A 94 7.23 15.43 9.11
N GLU A 95 6.67 16.60 9.31
CA GLU A 95 5.26 16.76 9.67
C GLU A 95 4.40 17.14 8.47
N ASN A 96 3.12 16.79 8.55
CA ASN A 96 2.08 17.20 7.63
C ASN A 96 2.35 16.81 6.17
N ILE A 97 2.86 15.62 5.95
CA ILE A 97 3.03 15.07 4.61
C ILE A 97 1.66 14.62 4.10
N SER A 98 1.00 15.47 3.35
CA SER A 98 -0.28 15.17 2.71
C SER A 98 -0.05 14.24 1.52
N PHE A 99 -0.83 13.16 1.46
CA PHE A 99 -0.69 12.16 0.43
C PHE A 99 -1.99 11.98 -0.37
N PHE A 100 -1.85 11.96 -1.70
CA PHE A 100 -2.92 11.65 -2.64
C PHE A 100 -2.44 10.63 -3.65
N CYS A 101 -3.17 9.54 -3.80
CA CYS A 101 -2.94 8.54 -4.82
C CYS A 101 -3.61 8.96 -6.13
N ASN A 102 -2.87 8.98 -7.23
CA ASN A 102 -3.40 9.31 -8.55
C ASN A 102 -3.70 8.04 -9.35
N GLY A 103 -4.71 7.29 -8.91
CA GLY A 103 -5.13 6.04 -9.53
C GLY A 103 -5.53 4.97 -8.52
N MET A 104 -5.53 3.72 -8.96
CA MET A 104 -5.73 2.54 -8.14
C MET A 104 -4.40 1.83 -7.95
N PHE A 105 -4.00 1.62 -6.72
CA PHE A 105 -2.82 0.82 -6.37
C PHE A 105 -3.23 -0.62 -6.09
N ILE A 106 -2.53 -1.58 -6.67
CA ILE A 106 -2.54 -2.97 -6.25
C ILE A 106 -1.11 -3.47 -6.13
N GLY A 107 -0.77 -4.05 -4.99
CA GLY A 107 0.61 -4.47 -4.73
C GLY A 107 0.76 -5.27 -3.46
N ASN A 108 1.97 -5.74 -3.26
CA ASN A 108 2.50 -6.25 -2.01
C ASN A 108 3.83 -5.56 -1.73
N PHE A 109 4.58 -6.03 -0.72
CA PHE A 109 5.87 -5.42 -0.38
C PHE A 109 6.97 -5.64 -1.45
N SER A 110 6.78 -6.60 -2.36
CA SER A 110 7.76 -6.93 -3.41
C SER A 110 7.44 -6.28 -4.75
N GLN A 111 6.16 -6.20 -5.10
CA GLN A 111 5.71 -5.72 -6.41
C GLN A 111 4.50 -4.83 -6.29
N ARG A 112 4.36 -3.89 -7.22
CA ARG A 112 3.23 -2.97 -7.27
C ARG A 112 2.86 -2.59 -8.69
N PHE A 113 1.57 -2.35 -8.89
CA PHE A 113 0.99 -1.91 -10.15
C PHE A 113 -0.03 -0.80 -9.90
N ILE A 114 -0.12 0.13 -10.85
CA ILE A 114 -1.03 1.27 -10.74
C ILE A 114 -2.01 1.24 -11.91
N GLY A 115 -3.29 1.05 -11.60
CA GLY A 115 -4.39 1.27 -12.53
C GLY A 115 -4.62 2.77 -12.69
N ARG A 116 -4.63 3.27 -13.94
CA ARG A 116 -4.63 4.71 -14.20
C ARG A 116 -5.86 5.21 -14.94
N ALA A 117 -6.57 4.32 -15.61
CA ALA A 117 -7.75 4.67 -16.39
C ALA A 117 -8.76 3.54 -16.32
N ASP A 118 -9.99 3.83 -16.68
CA ASP A 118 -11.12 2.91 -16.71
C ASP A 118 -11.26 2.13 -15.40
N ILE A 119 -11.03 2.86 -14.27
CA ILE A 119 -11.08 2.28 -12.94
C ILE A 119 -12.54 2.14 -12.53
N THR A 120 -12.97 0.91 -12.34
CA THR A 120 -14.26 0.58 -11.72
C THR A 120 -14.02 -0.26 -10.48
N VAL A 121 -14.73 0.06 -9.41
CA VAL A 121 -14.65 -0.70 -8.15
C VAL A 121 -16.06 -0.88 -7.61
N GLU A 122 -16.49 -2.11 -7.54
CA GLU A 122 -17.67 -2.51 -6.80
C GLU A 122 -17.22 -3.20 -5.52
N ALA A 123 -17.51 -2.61 -4.37
CA ALA A 123 -17.22 -3.20 -3.07
C ALA A 123 -18.52 -3.39 -2.29
N ARG A 124 -18.70 -4.55 -1.71
CA ARG A 124 -19.86 -4.90 -0.88
C ARG A 124 -19.37 -5.35 0.48
N LYS A 125 -20.05 -4.87 1.51
CA LYS A 125 -19.79 -5.32 2.87
C LYS A 125 -20.67 -6.54 3.18
N ASN A 126 -20.04 -7.66 3.49
CA ASN A 126 -20.73 -8.90 3.82
C ASN A 126 -20.94 -8.96 5.34
N ILE A 127 -22.16 -9.19 5.74
CA ILE A 127 -22.56 -9.42 7.13
C ILE A 127 -23.26 -10.77 7.13
N ALA A 128 -22.79 -11.70 7.94
CA ALA A 128 -23.49 -12.98 8.11
C ALA A 128 -24.82 -12.74 8.85
N VAL A 129 -25.92 -12.86 8.11
CA VAL A 129 -27.27 -12.71 8.65
C VAL A 129 -28.08 -13.94 8.24
N GLU A 130 -28.69 -14.58 9.23
CA GLU A 130 -29.62 -15.67 9.01
C GLU A 130 -31.01 -15.29 9.58
N TYR A 131 -32.07 -15.68 8.88
CA TYR A 131 -33.43 -15.48 9.32
C TYR A 131 -34.04 -16.84 9.71
N VAL A 132 -34.34 -17.00 11.01
CA VAL A 132 -34.94 -18.20 11.55
C VAL A 132 -36.45 -17.99 11.67
N THR A 133 -37.24 -18.80 10.94
CA THR A 133 -38.70 -18.81 11.06
C THR A 133 -39.13 -19.76 12.18
N THR A 134 -39.93 -19.27 13.10
CA THR A 134 -40.55 -20.06 14.17
C THR A 134 -41.98 -20.44 13.79
N LEU A 135 -42.42 -21.65 14.19
CA LEU A 135 -43.75 -22.19 13.88
C LEU A 135 -44.94 -21.32 14.32
N SER A 136 -44.74 -20.42 15.25
CA SER A 136 -45.78 -19.52 15.79
C SER A 136 -45.54 -18.04 15.60
N GLY A 137 -44.40 -17.67 14.99
CA GLY A 137 -44.04 -16.27 14.80
C GLY A 137 -44.55 -15.73 13.46
N LYS A 138 -45.21 -14.54 13.48
CA LYS A 138 -45.63 -13.85 12.26
C LYS A 138 -44.43 -13.35 11.42
N TYR A 139 -43.28 -13.13 12.07
CA TYR A 139 -42.04 -12.63 11.44
C TYR A 139 -40.84 -13.48 11.83
N PRO A 140 -39.89 -13.66 10.93
CA PRO A 140 -38.65 -14.37 11.24
C PRO A 140 -37.78 -13.57 12.21
N PHE A 141 -37.05 -14.30 13.06
CA PHE A 141 -35.98 -13.71 13.87
C PHE A 141 -34.72 -13.55 13.04
N ARG A 142 -34.12 -12.36 13.13
CA ARG A 142 -32.80 -12.11 12.54
C ARG A 142 -31.72 -12.56 13.51
N VAL A 143 -30.88 -13.48 13.08
CA VAL A 143 -29.63 -13.86 13.74
C VAL A 143 -28.50 -13.27 12.92
N SER A 144 -27.63 -12.46 13.51
CA SER A 144 -26.47 -11.91 12.83
C SER A 144 -25.21 -12.24 13.61
N ASN A 145 -24.22 -12.77 12.91
CA ASN A 145 -22.87 -12.86 13.45
C ASN A 145 -22.15 -11.55 13.14
N SER A 146 -22.05 -10.67 14.12
CA SER A 146 -21.42 -9.36 13.97
C SER A 146 -19.89 -9.42 13.82
N GLU A 147 -19.28 -10.57 14.10
CA GLU A 147 -17.84 -10.78 13.98
C GLU A 147 -17.40 -11.01 12.53
N LEU A 148 -18.29 -11.55 11.68
CA LEU A 148 -18.02 -11.70 10.25
C LEU A 148 -18.44 -10.44 9.49
N ASN A 149 -17.48 -9.55 9.30
CA ASN A 149 -17.68 -8.26 8.68
C ASN A 149 -16.50 -7.93 7.77
N TYR A 150 -16.54 -8.42 6.55
CA TYR A 150 -15.49 -8.23 5.55
C TYR A 150 -16.07 -7.71 4.24
N ALA A 151 -15.25 -7.06 3.43
CA ALA A 151 -15.63 -6.63 2.10
C ALA A 151 -15.29 -7.66 1.04
N THR A 152 -16.12 -7.74 0.02
CA THR A 152 -15.82 -8.43 -1.24
C THR A 152 -16.09 -7.48 -2.39
N GLY A 153 -15.43 -7.70 -3.51
CA GLY A 153 -15.66 -6.82 -4.63
C GLY A 153 -15.13 -7.32 -5.96
N THR A 154 -15.47 -6.55 -6.98
CA THR A 154 -14.91 -6.68 -8.32
C THR A 154 -14.27 -5.36 -8.71
N THR A 155 -13.11 -5.43 -9.29
CA THR A 155 -12.33 -4.27 -9.69
C THR A 155 -11.84 -4.46 -11.10
N SER A 156 -11.92 -3.39 -11.88
CA SER A 156 -11.35 -3.33 -13.22
C SER A 156 -10.51 -2.07 -13.37
N ALA A 157 -9.37 -2.17 -14.02
CA ALA A 157 -8.54 -1.02 -14.34
C ALA A 157 -7.64 -1.27 -15.54
N LEU A 158 -7.27 -0.18 -16.19
CA LEU A 158 -6.26 -0.14 -17.24
C LEU A 158 -4.90 0.15 -16.61
N PHE A 159 -4.00 -0.83 -16.62
CA PHE A 159 -2.64 -0.73 -16.12
C PHE A 159 -1.70 -0.26 -17.23
N LEU A 160 -1.49 1.05 -17.28
CA LEU A 160 -0.61 1.67 -18.28
C LEU A 160 0.81 1.75 -17.75
N PRO A 161 1.78 1.08 -18.39
CA PRO A 161 3.17 1.25 -18.03
C PRO A 161 3.63 2.67 -18.35
N LEU A 162 4.35 3.27 -17.43
CA LEU A 162 4.99 4.57 -17.61
C LEU A 162 6.50 4.40 -17.50
N ASP A 163 7.23 5.22 -18.22
CA ASP A 163 8.66 5.37 -18.02
C ASP A 163 8.98 6.17 -16.73
N SER A 164 10.25 6.33 -16.42
CA SER A 164 10.74 7.09 -15.25
C SER A 164 10.32 8.56 -15.27
N SER A 165 9.97 9.11 -16.42
CA SER A 165 9.48 10.48 -16.59
C SER A 165 7.94 10.59 -16.48
N GLY A 166 7.24 9.47 -16.30
CA GLY A 166 5.79 9.42 -16.26
C GLY A 166 5.12 9.42 -17.64
N LYS A 167 5.88 9.25 -18.71
CA LYS A 167 5.35 9.15 -20.07
C LYS A 167 4.91 7.72 -20.37
N ARG A 168 3.80 7.57 -21.07
CA ARG A 168 3.25 6.27 -21.50
C ARG A 168 4.24 5.53 -22.40
N LEU A 169 4.51 4.28 -22.10
CA LEU A 169 5.32 3.39 -22.92
C LEU A 169 4.58 2.91 -24.15
N MET A 170 5.32 2.38 -25.12
CA MET A 170 4.79 1.94 -26.41
C MET A 170 3.93 0.66 -26.30
N ARG A 171 3.22 0.29 -27.40
CA ARG A 171 2.25 -0.81 -27.44
C ARG A 171 2.85 -2.17 -27.03
N ASP A 172 4.06 -2.48 -27.44
CA ASP A 172 4.69 -3.78 -27.13
C ASP A 172 5.01 -3.90 -25.65
N ASP A 173 5.45 -2.80 -25.03
CA ASP A 173 5.67 -2.72 -23.59
C ASP A 173 4.38 -2.87 -22.80
N TYR A 174 3.24 -2.40 -23.37
CA TYR A 174 1.94 -2.57 -22.75
C TYR A 174 1.53 -4.04 -22.63
N LEU A 175 1.73 -4.84 -23.69
CA LEU A 175 1.41 -6.28 -23.64
C LEU A 175 2.23 -7.03 -22.62
N VAL A 176 3.52 -6.70 -22.53
CA VAL A 176 4.43 -7.26 -21.51
C VAL A 176 3.98 -6.83 -20.10
N ALA A 177 3.64 -5.56 -19.90
CA ALA A 177 3.16 -5.06 -18.62
C ALA A 177 1.84 -5.71 -18.21
N THR A 178 0.89 -5.84 -19.13
CA THR A 178 -0.40 -6.51 -18.88
C THR A 178 -0.19 -7.95 -18.42
N ARG A 179 0.71 -8.70 -19.08
CA ARG A 179 1.06 -10.07 -18.68
C ARG A 179 1.64 -10.13 -17.26
N LYS A 180 2.57 -9.23 -16.93
CA LYS A 180 3.14 -9.15 -15.58
C LYS A 180 2.09 -8.86 -14.52
N VAL A 181 1.12 -7.98 -14.81
CA VAL A 181 0.00 -7.73 -13.89
C VAL A 181 -0.84 -8.98 -13.69
N LEU A 182 -1.17 -9.71 -14.76
CA LEU A 182 -1.94 -10.96 -14.65
C LEU A 182 -1.15 -12.02 -13.84
N GLU A 183 0.13 -12.21 -14.13
CA GLU A 183 0.99 -13.13 -13.37
C GLU A 183 1.04 -12.77 -11.89
N PHE A 184 1.16 -11.49 -11.57
CA PHE A 184 1.12 -10.99 -10.19
C PHE A 184 -0.24 -11.23 -9.51
N LEU A 185 -1.35 -10.99 -10.20
CA LEU A 185 -2.68 -11.22 -9.65
C LEU A 185 -2.96 -12.72 -9.41
N CYS A 186 -2.37 -13.60 -10.20
CA CYS A 186 -2.54 -15.05 -10.13
C CYS A 186 -1.52 -15.77 -9.25
N ASN A 187 -0.59 -15.08 -8.59
CA ASN A 187 0.50 -15.74 -7.86
C ASN A 187 0.09 -16.33 -6.49
N GLY A 188 -1.17 -16.17 -6.09
CA GLY A 188 -1.71 -16.72 -4.83
C GLY A 188 -1.30 -15.96 -3.56
N GLU A 189 -0.52 -14.89 -3.68
CA GLU A 189 -0.15 -14.07 -2.53
C GLU A 189 -1.23 -13.04 -2.22
N ASP A 190 -1.27 -12.59 -0.97
CA ASP A 190 -2.15 -11.51 -0.53
C ASP A 190 -1.70 -10.15 -1.08
N LYS A 191 -2.65 -9.26 -1.25
CA LYS A 191 -2.43 -7.96 -1.89
C LYS A 191 -3.00 -6.81 -1.07
N ILE A 192 -2.43 -5.64 -1.28
CA ILE A 192 -2.95 -4.36 -0.81
C ILE A 192 -3.64 -3.70 -2.00
N LEU A 193 -4.91 -3.37 -1.85
CA LEU A 193 -5.68 -2.58 -2.80
C LEU A 193 -5.95 -1.22 -2.20
N LYS A 194 -5.57 -0.13 -2.90
CA LYS A 194 -5.86 1.26 -2.47
C LYS A 194 -6.46 2.05 -3.62
N LEU A 195 -7.36 2.95 -3.26
CA LEU A 195 -8.02 3.83 -4.21
C LEU A 195 -7.67 5.30 -3.98
N ALA A 196 -7.91 6.11 -4.98
CA ALA A 196 -7.71 7.56 -4.91
C ALA A 196 -8.62 8.26 -3.89
N ASP A 197 -9.74 7.66 -3.53
CA ASP A 197 -10.72 8.18 -2.57
C ASP A 197 -10.41 7.87 -1.10
N GLY A 198 -9.26 7.28 -0.82
CA GLY A 198 -8.79 6.96 0.53
C GLY A 198 -9.15 5.57 1.04
N ARG A 199 -9.96 4.81 0.30
CA ARG A 199 -10.27 3.44 0.68
C ARG A 199 -9.07 2.52 0.45
N GLY A 200 -8.89 1.57 1.36
CA GLY A 200 -7.86 0.54 1.24
C GLY A 200 -8.32 -0.77 1.86
N TRP A 201 -7.85 -1.88 1.29
CA TRP A 201 -8.16 -3.23 1.77
C TRP A 201 -6.93 -4.13 1.66
N TYR A 202 -6.85 -5.07 2.59
CA TYR A 202 -5.95 -6.21 2.51
C TYR A 202 -6.73 -7.39 1.94
N ILE A 203 -6.36 -7.86 0.77
CA ILE A 203 -7.22 -8.73 -0.05
C ILE A 203 -6.52 -9.98 -0.54
N SER A 204 -7.32 -11.03 -0.74
CA SER A 204 -7.02 -12.17 -1.60
C SER A 204 -7.77 -12.03 -2.93
N ILE A 205 -7.20 -12.55 -4.00
CA ILE A 205 -7.83 -12.59 -5.32
C ILE A 205 -8.63 -13.90 -5.44
N ASP A 206 -9.94 -13.79 -5.66
CA ASP A 206 -10.86 -14.94 -5.59
C ASP A 206 -10.99 -15.71 -6.91
N ASN A 207 -10.90 -15.02 -8.04
CA ASN A 207 -11.13 -15.61 -9.38
C ASN A 207 -9.94 -15.33 -10.29
N ASN A 208 -9.89 -16.08 -11.38
CA ASN A 208 -8.92 -15.84 -12.43
C ASN A 208 -9.10 -14.42 -13.00
N PRO A 209 -8.13 -13.53 -12.85
CA PRO A 209 -8.15 -12.23 -13.46
C PRO A 209 -8.31 -12.36 -14.97
N ARG A 210 -9.12 -11.50 -15.57
CA ARG A 210 -9.39 -11.54 -17.00
C ARG A 210 -9.15 -10.21 -17.69
N ILE A 211 -8.70 -10.28 -18.93
CA ILE A 211 -8.64 -9.11 -19.81
C ILE A 211 -10.03 -8.88 -20.36
N VAL A 212 -10.59 -7.70 -20.08
CA VAL A 212 -11.86 -7.28 -20.68
C VAL A 212 -11.56 -6.66 -22.04
N SER A 213 -11.92 -7.36 -23.10
CA SER A 213 -11.69 -6.89 -24.47
C SER A 213 -12.37 -5.53 -24.70
N SER A 214 -11.60 -4.50 -25.01
CA SER A 214 -12.12 -3.23 -25.49
C SER A 214 -11.87 -3.10 -27.00
N ASN A 215 -12.83 -2.56 -27.72
CA ASN A 215 -12.71 -2.34 -29.17
C ASN A 215 -11.73 -1.21 -29.54
N TYR A 216 -11.03 -0.63 -28.56
CA TYR A 216 -10.19 0.55 -28.77
C TYR A 216 -8.71 0.24 -28.59
N TRP A 217 -7.94 0.31 -29.66
CA TRP A 217 -6.48 0.52 -29.74
C TRP A 217 -5.59 -0.47 -28.96
N GLY A 218 -6.03 -1.70 -28.73
CA GLY A 218 -5.19 -2.74 -28.12
C GLY A 218 -4.87 -2.55 -26.64
N THR A 219 -5.56 -1.64 -25.96
CA THR A 219 -5.50 -1.49 -24.51
C THR A 219 -6.78 -2.06 -23.91
N SER A 220 -6.68 -2.97 -22.97
CA SER A 220 -7.84 -3.63 -22.36
C SER A 220 -7.70 -3.60 -20.85
N PRO A 221 -8.75 -3.22 -20.10
CA PRO A 221 -8.75 -3.31 -18.65
C PRO A 221 -8.56 -4.76 -18.20
N ILE A 222 -7.93 -4.91 -17.02
CA ILE A 222 -7.88 -6.18 -16.30
C ILE A 222 -8.92 -6.12 -15.20
N GLU A 223 -9.82 -7.11 -15.18
CA GLU A 223 -10.86 -7.28 -14.17
C GLU A 223 -10.51 -8.46 -13.26
N PHE A 224 -10.72 -8.30 -11.97
CA PHE A 224 -10.53 -9.34 -10.96
C PHE A 224 -11.51 -9.15 -9.80
N SER A 225 -11.89 -10.27 -9.18
CA SER A 225 -12.69 -10.28 -7.95
C SER A 225 -11.80 -10.54 -6.74
N TRP A 226 -12.20 -10.01 -5.60
CA TRP A 226 -11.39 -10.05 -4.38
C TRP A 226 -12.25 -10.14 -3.13
N THR A 227 -11.64 -10.70 -2.09
CA THR A 227 -12.18 -10.77 -0.73
C THR A 227 -11.20 -10.13 0.25
N GLU A 228 -11.69 -9.29 1.14
CA GLU A 228 -10.94 -8.76 2.27
C GLU A 228 -10.65 -9.89 3.25
N ILE A 229 -9.39 -10.06 3.62
CA ILE A 229 -8.90 -11.18 4.43
C ILE A 229 -8.37 -10.75 5.79
N GLY A 230 -8.35 -9.47 6.07
CA GLY A 230 -7.88 -8.91 7.34
C GLY A 230 -8.00 -7.41 7.38
N GLU A 231 -7.69 -6.83 8.53
CA GLU A 231 -7.60 -5.38 8.67
C GLU A 231 -6.51 -4.83 7.75
N PHE A 232 -6.75 -3.61 7.24
CA PHE A 232 -5.73 -2.93 6.45
C PHE A 232 -4.45 -2.80 7.29
N PRO A 233 -3.30 -3.27 6.80
CA PRO A 233 -2.10 -3.29 7.61
C PRO A 233 -1.68 -1.85 7.97
N ASN A 234 -1.70 -1.56 9.26
CA ASN A 234 -1.26 -0.27 9.79
C ASN A 234 0.23 -0.26 10.14
N THR A 235 0.81 -1.43 10.33
CA THR A 235 2.18 -1.58 10.82
C THR A 235 3.04 -2.38 9.87
N GLY A 236 4.28 -1.92 9.78
CA GLY A 236 5.45 -2.72 9.52
C GLY A 236 5.48 -3.45 8.20
N LEU A 237 6.40 -3.05 7.38
CA LEU A 237 7.04 -3.97 6.44
C LEU A 237 7.54 -5.17 7.23
N ALA A 238 6.69 -6.17 7.47
CA ALA A 238 7.15 -7.46 7.93
C ALA A 238 8.14 -7.95 6.87
N GLU A 239 9.34 -8.21 7.31
CA GLU A 239 10.37 -8.79 6.47
C GLU A 239 9.86 -10.12 5.93
N GLY A 240 9.84 -10.26 4.59
CA GLY A 240 9.86 -11.54 3.95
C GLY A 240 11.28 -12.05 3.83
#